data_ba9cad5b323d77239ef74b371f93bb5b
#
_entry.id   ba9cad5b323d77239ef74b371f93bb5b
#
_cell.length_a   1.000
_cell.length_b   1.000
_cell.length_c   1.000
_cell.angle_alpha   90.00
_cell.angle_beta   90.00
_cell.angle_gamma   90.00
#
_symmetry.space_group_name_H-M   'P 1'
#
loop_
_entity.id
_entity.type
_entity.pdbx_description
1 polymer ?
#
loop_
_entity_poly.entity_id
_entity_poly.type
_entity_poly.pdbx_seq_one_letter_code
_entity_poly.pdbx_strand_id
1 'polypeptide(L)' 'MTYLDVAYRYGATPGEREMRAIDGVREVYGIQKITFDQKGRTVRVLFDASRLNEDAIAKLLRQAGIDTREKLALA' A
#
# COMPACT_ATOMS: atom_id res chain seq x y z
N MET A 1 -19.83 -0.52 5.27
CA MET A 1 -18.43 -0.64 4.84
C MET A 1 -17.71 0.66 5.08
N THR A 2 -16.55 0.58 5.66
CA THR A 2 -15.74 1.77 5.96
C THR A 2 -14.43 1.67 5.20
N TYR A 3 -14.24 2.55 4.24
CA TYR A 3 -12.99 2.60 3.50
C TYR A 3 -12.08 3.66 4.08
N LEU A 4 -10.82 3.32 4.27
CA LEU A 4 -9.79 4.25 4.71
C LEU A 4 -8.67 4.29 3.70
N ASP A 5 -8.05 5.46 3.60
CA ASP A 5 -6.84 5.66 2.81
C ASP A 5 -5.66 5.71 3.75
N VAL A 6 -4.59 5.02 3.38
CA VAL A 6 -3.31 5.17 4.06
C VAL A 6 -2.23 5.34 3.00
N ALA A 7 -1.28 6.20 3.27
CA ALA A 7 -0.16 6.41 2.36
C ALA A 7 1.15 6.23 3.10
N TYR A 8 2.12 5.70 2.39
CA TYR A 8 3.48 5.53 2.89
C TYR A 8 4.45 6.13 1.90
N ARG A 9 5.50 6.74 2.42
CA ARG A 9 6.63 7.13 1.60
C ARG A 9 7.54 5.92 1.46
N TYR A 10 8.04 5.67 0.26
CA TYR A 10 8.98 4.58 0.05
C TYR A 10 10.35 5.14 -0.35
N GLY A 11 11.41 4.40 0.01
CA GLY A 11 12.78 4.82 -0.29
C GLY A 11 13.22 4.39 -1.67
N ALA A 12 13.31 3.07 -1.88
CA ALA A 12 13.74 2.53 -3.18
C ALA A 12 12.57 2.49 -4.14
N THR A 13 12.79 2.88 -5.40
CA THR A 13 11.76 2.78 -6.43
C THR A 13 11.44 1.31 -6.68
N PRO A 14 10.17 0.91 -6.61
CA PRO A 14 9.79 -0.48 -6.87
C PRO A 14 10.15 -0.89 -8.30
N GLY A 15 10.76 -2.06 -8.42
CA GLY A 15 11.07 -2.62 -9.72
C GLY A 15 9.95 -3.51 -10.23
N GLU A 16 10.20 -4.19 -11.34
CA GLU A 16 9.21 -5.05 -11.97
C GLU A 16 8.73 -6.16 -11.03
N ARG A 17 9.63 -6.78 -10.28
CA ARG A 17 9.29 -7.84 -9.34
C ARG A 17 8.33 -7.35 -8.27
N GLU A 18 8.63 -6.19 -7.70
CA GLU A 18 7.79 -5.59 -6.66
C GLU A 18 6.43 -5.19 -7.21
N MET A 19 6.37 -4.68 -8.42
CA MET A 19 5.10 -4.30 -9.03
C MET A 19 4.23 -5.53 -9.34
N ARG A 20 4.83 -6.65 -9.70
CA ARG A 20 4.10 -7.91 -9.86
C ARG A 20 3.54 -8.39 -8.53
N ALA A 21 4.33 -8.27 -7.46
CA ALA A 21 3.86 -8.65 -6.13
C ALA A 21 2.70 -7.77 -5.69
N ILE A 22 2.73 -6.48 -6.04
CA ILE A 22 1.63 -5.56 -5.74
C ILE A 22 0.36 -5.97 -6.48
N ASP A 23 0.47 -6.49 -7.69
CA ASP A 23 -0.72 -6.99 -8.40
C ASP A 23 -1.40 -8.11 -7.62
N GLY A 24 -0.62 -8.96 -6.96
CA GLY A 24 -1.16 -9.97 -6.05
C GLY A 24 -1.81 -9.36 -4.82
N VAL A 25 -1.22 -8.31 -4.29
CA VAL A 25 -1.81 -7.61 -3.11
C VAL A 25 -3.15 -6.99 -3.47
N ARG A 26 -3.31 -6.49 -4.70
CA ARG A 26 -4.58 -5.93 -5.15
C ARG A 26 -5.73 -6.94 -5.11
N GLU A 27 -5.42 -8.22 -5.16
CA GLU A 27 -6.42 -9.28 -5.10
C GLU A 27 -6.78 -9.70 -3.67
N VAL A 28 -6.08 -9.18 -2.67
CA VAL A 28 -6.37 -9.49 -1.28
C VAL A 28 -7.73 -8.91 -0.92
N TYR A 29 -8.56 -9.73 -0.29
CA TYR A 29 -9.90 -9.31 0.11
C TYR A 29 -9.82 -8.15 1.11
N GLY A 30 -10.51 -7.07 0.78
CA GLY A 30 -10.47 -5.85 1.57
C GLY A 30 -9.62 -4.75 0.95
N ILE A 31 -8.76 -5.07 -0.01
CA ILE A 31 -8.00 -4.06 -0.74
C ILE A 31 -8.88 -3.55 -1.88
N GLN A 32 -9.10 -2.24 -1.90
CA GLN A 32 -9.93 -1.61 -2.93
C GLN A 32 -9.07 -1.04 -4.05
N LYS A 33 -7.98 -0.35 -3.70
CA LYS A 33 -7.17 0.33 -4.71
C LYS A 33 -5.77 0.57 -4.16
N ILE A 34 -4.76 0.43 -5.01
CA ILE A 34 -3.38 0.77 -4.70
C ILE A 34 -2.88 1.71 -5.79
N THR A 35 -2.37 2.87 -5.39
CA THR A 35 -1.89 3.90 -6.32
C THR A 35 -0.48 4.32 -5.92
N PHE A 36 0.40 4.41 -6.92
CA PHE A 36 1.77 4.89 -6.71
C PHE A 36 1.92 6.30 -7.28
N ASP A 37 2.57 7.16 -6.52
CA ASP A 37 2.99 8.48 -6.99
C ASP A 37 4.50 8.50 -7.04
N GLN A 38 5.05 8.37 -8.22
CA GLN A 38 6.51 8.28 -8.40
C GLN A 38 7.21 9.60 -8.07
N LYS A 39 6.57 10.72 -8.31
CA LYS A 39 7.16 12.03 -8.01
C LYS A 39 7.35 12.23 -6.51
N GLY A 40 6.32 11.90 -5.76
CA GLY A 40 6.36 12.03 -4.30
C GLY A 40 6.92 10.82 -3.60
N ARG A 41 7.20 9.76 -4.32
CA ARG A 41 7.64 8.47 -3.77
C ARG A 41 6.69 7.98 -2.69
N THR A 42 5.41 7.99 -3.03
CA THR A 42 4.37 7.55 -2.11
C THR A 42 3.54 6.43 -2.72
N VAL A 43 3.06 5.56 -1.86
CA VAL A 43 2.10 4.53 -2.23
C VAL A 43 0.87 4.73 -1.37
N ARG A 44 -0.29 4.77 -2.00
CA ARG A 44 -1.56 4.96 -1.31
C ARG A 44 -2.41 3.72 -1.47
N VAL A 45 -3.00 3.27 -0.37
CA VAL A 45 -3.86 2.10 -0.36
C VAL A 45 -5.22 2.49 0.19
N LEU A 46 -6.25 2.22 -0.58
CA LEU A 46 -7.64 2.33 -0.14
C LEU A 46 -8.11 0.93 0.24
N PHE A 47 -8.54 0.76 1.46
CA PHE A 47 -8.91 -0.56 1.97
C PHE A 47 -10.14 -0.50 2.85
N ASP A 48 -10.80 -1.65 3.00
CA ASP A 48 -11.97 -1.79 3.85
C ASP A 48 -11.53 -2.01 5.29
N ALA A 49 -11.70 -1.00 6.12
CA ALA A 49 -11.24 -1.02 7.50
C ALA A 49 -12.01 -2.01 8.37
N SER A 50 -13.14 -2.52 7.89
CA SER A 50 -13.87 -3.55 8.61
C SER A 50 -13.23 -4.94 8.44
N ARG A 51 -12.30 -5.06 7.49
CA ARG A 51 -11.65 -6.35 7.19
C ARG A 51 -10.15 -6.33 7.42
N LEU A 52 -9.52 -5.18 7.22
CA LEU A 52 -8.08 -5.01 7.35
C LEU A 52 -7.80 -3.80 8.23
N ASN A 53 -6.64 -3.79 8.86
CA ASN A 53 -6.18 -2.62 9.60
C ASN A 53 -4.90 -2.09 8.95
N GLU A 54 -4.42 -0.93 9.44
CA GLU A 54 -3.22 -0.32 8.88
C GLU A 54 -1.99 -1.21 9.00
N ASP A 55 -1.86 -1.93 10.11
CA ASP A 55 -0.72 -2.83 10.31
C ASP A 55 -0.71 -3.93 9.25
N ALA A 56 -1.88 -4.47 8.90
CA ALA A 56 -1.98 -5.47 7.86
C ALA A 56 -1.57 -4.89 6.50
N ILE A 57 -1.94 -3.65 6.21
CA ILE A 57 -1.56 -2.99 4.97
C ILE A 57 -0.04 -2.81 4.90
N ALA A 58 0.58 -2.31 5.98
CA ALA A 58 2.03 -2.15 6.03
C ALA A 58 2.74 -3.48 5.81
N LYS A 59 2.23 -4.53 6.43
CA LYS A 59 2.81 -5.87 6.29
C LYS A 59 2.71 -6.38 4.85
N LEU A 60 1.57 -6.20 4.23
CA LEU A 60 1.38 -6.61 2.82
C LEU A 60 2.33 -5.88 1.90
N LEU A 61 2.53 -4.58 2.09
CA LEU A 61 3.46 -3.81 1.28
C LEU A 61 4.90 -4.28 1.48
N ARG A 62 5.30 -4.55 2.72
CA ARG A 62 6.65 -5.05 3.01
C ARG A 62 6.86 -6.43 2.40
N GLN A 63 5.88 -7.30 2.47
CA GLN A 63 5.97 -8.63 1.88
C GLN A 63 6.09 -8.56 0.35
N ALA A 64 5.53 -7.54 -0.26
CA ALA A 64 5.66 -7.32 -1.70
C ALA A 64 7.01 -6.71 -2.07
N GLY A 65 7.84 -6.36 -1.08
CA GLY A 65 9.17 -5.80 -1.33
C GLY A 65 9.19 -4.29 -1.41
N ILE A 66 8.12 -3.61 -1.02
CA ILE A 66 8.09 -2.15 -1.00
C ILE A 66 8.87 -1.64 0.21
N ASP A 67 9.83 -0.77 -0.04
CA ASP A 67 10.66 -0.18 1.01
C ASP A 67 9.91 0.96 1.68
N THR A 68 8.93 0.60 2.51
CA THR A 68 8.11 1.60 3.20
C THR A 68 8.94 2.30 4.27
N ARG A 69 8.91 3.62 4.27
CA ARG A 69 9.70 4.43 5.20
C ARG A 69 8.83 5.09 6.24
N GLU A 70 7.96 5.95 5.81
CA GLU A 70 7.20 6.81 6.68
C GLU A 70 5.73 6.71 6.36
N LYS A 71 4.90 6.55 7.38
CA LYS A 71 3.46 6.62 7.20
C LYS A 71 3.04 8.09 7.14
N LEU A 72 2.34 8.44 6.08
CA LEU A 72 1.82 9.78 5.91
C LEU A 72 0.40 9.84 6.45
N ALA A 73 0.10 10.90 7.21
CA ALA A 73 -1.25 11.10 7.70
C ALA A 73 -2.12 11.57 6.54
N LEU A 74 -3.24 10.91 6.36
CA LEU A 74 -4.23 11.30 5.35
C LEU A 74 -5.50 11.76 6.02
N ALA A 75 -6.03 12.81 5.49
CA ALA A 75 -7.31 13.31 5.97
C ALA A 75 -8.44 12.43 5.44
#